data_630a937afa6c574c9d674353d22688b0
#
_entry.id   630a937afa6c574c9d674353d22688b0
#
_cell.length_a   1.000
_cell.length_b   1.000
_cell.length_c   1.000
_cell.angle_alpha   90.00
_cell.angle_beta   90.00
_cell.angle_gamma   90.00
#
_symmetry.space_group_name_H-M   'P 1'
#
loop_
_entity.id
_entity.type
_entity.pdbx_description
1 polymer ?
#
loop_
_entity_poly.entity_id
_entity_poly.type
_entity_poly.pdbx_seq_one_letter_code
_entity_poly.pdbx_strand_id
1 'polypeptide(L)' 'TGTVPNVVGLGYESAKKRLEDSGFFMRASGVSTYYGNSTTASGQSVASGETAPIGTVIEVQFSNVVEDGL' A
#
# COMPACT_ATOMS: atom_id res chain seq x y z
N THR A 1 -0.39 -6.20 18.95
CA THR A 1 0.56 -5.81 17.86
C THR A 1 0.46 -6.80 16.71
N GLY A 2 0.78 -6.35 15.55
CA GLY A 2 0.83 -7.20 14.37
C GLY A 2 2.07 -6.91 13.56
N THR A 3 2.39 -7.81 12.64
CA THR A 3 3.53 -7.63 11.76
C THR A 3 3.05 -6.98 10.47
N VAL A 4 3.75 -5.95 10.05
CA VAL A 4 3.39 -5.20 8.86
C VAL A 4 3.74 -6.03 7.63
N PRO A 5 2.79 -6.32 6.74
CA PRO A 5 3.09 -7.12 5.56
C PRO A 5 3.76 -6.28 4.47
N ASN A 6 4.35 -6.94 3.51
CA ASN A 6 4.93 -6.25 2.38
C ASN A 6 3.84 -6.00 1.36
N VAL A 7 3.55 -4.73 1.10
CA VAL A 7 2.54 -4.35 0.11
C VAL A 7 3.15 -3.65 -1.10
N VAL A 8 4.46 -3.48 -1.11
CA VAL A 8 5.13 -2.85 -2.24
C VAL A 8 4.99 -3.75 -3.47
N GLY A 9 4.59 -3.18 -4.58
CA GLY A 9 4.33 -3.93 -5.80
C GLY A 9 2.90 -4.40 -5.95
N LEU A 10 2.07 -4.23 -4.93
CA LEU A 10 0.68 -4.64 -5.03
C LEU A 10 -0.19 -3.48 -5.52
N GLY A 11 -1.30 -3.81 -6.13
CA GLY A 11 -2.25 -2.78 -6.53
C GLY A 11 -2.94 -2.18 -5.31
N TYR A 12 -3.71 -1.12 -5.54
CA TYR A 12 -4.35 -0.39 -4.45
C TYR A 12 -5.22 -1.31 -3.59
N GLU A 13 -6.10 -2.05 -4.21
CA GLU A 13 -7.01 -2.88 -3.42
C GLU A 13 -6.30 -4.05 -2.76
N SER A 14 -5.33 -4.63 -3.43
CA SER A 14 -4.58 -5.73 -2.84
C SER A 14 -3.77 -5.26 -1.64
N ALA A 15 -3.16 -4.08 -1.73
CA ALA A 15 -2.40 -3.53 -0.62
C ALA A 15 -3.32 -3.24 0.55
N LYS A 16 -4.49 -2.65 0.28
CA LYS A 16 -5.44 -2.33 1.32
C LYS A 16 -5.92 -3.58 2.02
N LYS A 17 -6.29 -4.60 1.24
CA LYS A 17 -6.78 -5.82 1.83
C LYS A 17 -5.72 -6.50 2.67
N ARG A 18 -4.48 -6.50 2.20
CA ARG A 18 -3.41 -7.15 2.94
C ARG A 18 -3.17 -6.46 4.27
N LEU A 19 -3.21 -5.12 4.29
CA LEU A 19 -3.03 -4.40 5.54
C LEU A 19 -4.22 -4.62 6.47
N GLU A 20 -5.42 -4.62 5.93
CA GLU A 20 -6.60 -4.83 6.77
C GLU A 20 -6.61 -6.25 7.35
N ASP A 21 -6.21 -7.23 6.57
CA ASP A 21 -6.15 -8.61 7.05
C ASP A 21 -5.11 -8.74 8.16
N SER A 22 -4.13 -7.89 8.20
CA SER A 22 -3.12 -7.91 9.25
C SER A 22 -3.48 -7.04 10.44
N GLY A 23 -4.63 -6.38 10.38
CA GLY A 23 -5.10 -5.57 11.50
C GLY A 23 -4.74 -4.10 11.42
N PHE A 24 -4.30 -3.62 10.26
CA PHE A 24 -3.90 -2.23 10.11
C PHE A 24 -4.86 -1.50 9.18
N PHE A 25 -4.73 -0.19 9.10
CA PHE A 25 -5.48 0.60 8.14
C PHE A 25 -4.52 1.15 7.11
N MET A 26 -5.00 1.44 5.92
CA MET A 26 -4.16 1.96 4.87
C MET A 26 -4.51 3.41 4.57
N ARG A 27 -3.50 4.22 4.38
CA ARG A 27 -3.67 5.56 3.87
C ARG A 27 -2.89 5.65 2.58
N ALA A 28 -3.57 5.95 1.49
CA ALA A 28 -2.92 6.02 0.19
C ALA A 28 -2.35 7.40 -0.04
N SER A 29 -1.20 7.46 -0.68
CA SER A 29 -0.61 8.74 -1.05
C SER A 29 0.17 8.56 -2.34
N GLY A 30 0.61 9.66 -2.92
CA GLY A 30 1.47 9.63 -4.09
C GLY A 30 0.74 9.76 -5.41
N VAL A 31 -0.54 9.47 -5.47
CA VAL A 31 -1.33 9.63 -6.69
C VAL A 31 -2.68 10.22 -6.33
N SER A 32 -3.27 10.96 -7.25
CA SER A 32 -4.59 11.52 -7.03
C SER A 32 -5.67 10.67 -7.69
N THR A 33 -5.30 9.78 -8.58
CA THR A 33 -6.26 8.93 -9.27
C THR A 33 -5.70 7.53 -9.31
N TYR A 34 -6.57 6.54 -9.08
CA TYR A 34 -6.15 5.15 -9.11
C TYR A 34 -6.67 4.51 -10.40
N TYR A 35 -5.79 3.85 -11.11
CA TYR A 35 -6.11 3.26 -12.38
C TYR A 35 -6.10 1.73 -12.34
N GLY A 36 -6.53 1.19 -11.28
CA GLY A 36 -6.61 -0.28 -11.17
C GLY A 36 -5.23 -0.92 -11.21
N ASN A 37 -5.00 -1.78 -12.17
CA ASN A 37 -3.75 -2.50 -12.22
C ASN A 37 -2.55 -1.61 -12.54
N SER A 38 -2.78 -0.41 -13.03
CA SER A 38 -1.68 0.50 -13.30
C SER A 38 -1.21 1.26 -12.08
N THR A 39 -1.94 1.21 -10.99
CA THR A 39 -1.55 1.87 -9.76
C THR A 39 -0.98 0.82 -8.82
N THR A 40 0.29 0.91 -8.54
CA THR A 40 0.94 -0.07 -7.67
C THR A 40 1.65 0.63 -6.53
N ALA A 41 1.80 -0.05 -5.43
CA ALA A 41 2.49 0.50 -4.27
C ALA A 41 3.98 0.59 -4.57
N SER A 42 4.56 1.75 -4.35
CA SER A 42 5.99 1.95 -4.54
C SER A 42 6.73 2.03 -3.20
N GLY A 43 6.02 2.21 -2.10
CA GLY A 43 6.65 2.27 -0.78
C GLY A 43 5.62 2.26 0.31
N GLN A 44 6.04 2.03 1.52
CA GLN A 44 5.15 2.04 2.68
C GLN A 44 5.87 2.72 3.85
N SER A 45 5.10 3.38 4.70
CA SER A 45 5.69 4.18 5.78
C SER A 45 6.30 3.30 6.87
N VAL A 46 5.80 2.09 7.03
CA VAL A 46 6.37 1.16 7.98
C VAL A 46 6.87 -0.02 7.18
N ALA A 47 8.13 -0.37 7.35
CA ALA A 47 8.74 -1.42 6.54
C ALA A 47 8.09 -2.78 6.80
N SER A 48 8.10 -3.63 5.79
CA SER A 48 7.58 -4.99 5.97
C SER A 48 8.41 -5.72 7.02
N GLY A 49 7.75 -6.52 7.81
CA GLY A 49 8.42 -7.25 8.90
C GLY A 49 8.49 -6.50 10.21
N GLU A 50 8.22 -5.20 10.21
CA GLU A 50 8.19 -4.44 11.44
C GLU A 50 6.92 -4.74 12.19
N THR A 51 6.94 -4.55 13.50
CA THR A 51 5.72 -4.73 14.29
C THR A 51 5.14 -3.39 14.64
N ALA A 52 3.83 -3.29 14.66
CA ALA A 52 3.12 -2.07 15.02
C ALA A 52 1.82 -2.46 15.72
N PRO A 53 1.25 -1.57 16.53
CA PRO A 53 -0.01 -1.86 17.19
C PRO A 53 -1.12 -2.06 16.17
N ILE A 54 -2.04 -2.96 16.47
CA ILE A 54 -3.20 -3.18 15.62
C ILE A 54 -3.99 -1.87 15.55
N GLY A 55 -4.44 -1.53 14.36
CA GLY A 55 -5.15 -0.28 14.13
C GLY A 55 -4.26 0.85 13.67
N THR A 56 -2.95 0.64 13.59
CA THR A 56 -2.03 1.66 13.09
C THR A 56 -2.34 1.95 11.63
N VAL A 57 -2.33 3.23 11.28
CA VAL A 57 -2.52 3.62 9.90
C VAL A 57 -1.17 3.56 9.18
N ILE A 58 -1.10 2.74 8.15
CA ILE A 58 0.12 2.58 7.37
C ILE A 58 -0.05 3.40 6.10
N GLU A 59 0.81 4.35 5.89
CA GLU A 59 0.76 5.14 4.67
C GLU A 59 1.48 4.38 3.57
N VAL A 60 0.81 4.19 2.45
CA VAL A 60 1.39 3.47 1.33
C VAL A 60 1.45 4.44 0.16
N GLN A 61 2.63 4.58 -0.42
CA GLN A 61 2.79 5.43 -1.57
C GLN A 61 2.49 4.63 -2.81
N PHE A 62 1.68 5.17 -3.70
CA PHE A 62 1.33 4.50 -4.93
C PHE A 62 1.87 5.29 -6.11
N SER A 63 2.16 4.61 -7.19
CA SER A 63 2.57 5.24 -8.42
C SER A 63 1.75 4.64 -9.53
N ASN A 64 1.32 5.47 -10.48
CA ASN A 64 0.65 4.96 -11.66
C ASN A 64 1.71 4.60 -12.67
N VAL A 65 1.62 3.40 -13.19
CA VAL A 65 2.52 3.01 -14.24
C VAL A 65 1.89 3.48 -15.52
N VAL A 66 2.36 4.60 -16.04
CA VAL A 66 1.80 5.16 -17.21
C VAL A 66 2.58 4.70 -18.37
N GLU A 67 1.95 4.06 -19.30
CA GLU A 67 2.59 3.65 -20.44
C GLU A 67 2.63 4.76 -21.33
N ASP A 68 3.70 5.35 -21.42
CA ASP A 68 3.70 6.41 -22.18
C ASP A 68 3.95 6.18 -23.46
N GLY A 69 4.07 5.18 -23.88
CA GLY A 69 4.26 4.87 -25.18
C GLY A 69 3.36 5.59 -26.01
N LEU A 70 2.80 6.25 -25.47
CA LEU A 70 1.91 7.03 -26.07
C LEU A 70 2.34 8.00 -26.89
#